data_132b4e48784fb8eacc8c5772b6fce4e1
#
_entry.id   132b4e48784fb8eacc8c5772b6fce4e1
#
_cell.length_a   1.000
_cell.length_b   1.000
_cell.length_c   1.000
_cell.angle_alpha   90.00
_cell.angle_beta   90.00
_cell.angle_gamma   90.00
#
_symmetry.space_group_name_H-M   'P 1'
#
loop_
_entity.id
_entity.type
_entity.pdbx_description
1 polymer ?
#
loop_
_entity_poly.entity_id
_entity_poly.type
_entity_poly.pdbx_seq_one_letter_code
_entity_poly.pdbx_strand_id
1 'polypeptide(L)'
;VIHYSAEERVNLRRFAPELARALGARIEFVAEGPREEAQYLGTLGACGMESCCSTWLQGVAQVSIKLARDQQLPLNPEKISGPCGRLLCCLTYEHPVYQELLKELPKKNARVCTKAGLCGKVQKVNPLKGTVELHLEDGKALEVPKEDLA
;
A
#
# COMPACT_ATOMS: atom_id res chain seq x y z
N VAL A 1 0.87 -30.96 7.52
CA VAL A 1 1.08 -30.02 6.40
C VAL A 1 2.48 -29.46 6.51
N ILE A 2 3.20 -29.33 5.40
CA ILE A 2 4.52 -28.71 5.33
C ILE A 2 4.42 -27.51 4.40
N HIS A 3 4.65 -26.32 4.94
CA HIS A 3 4.71 -25.08 4.19
C HIS A 3 6.15 -24.88 3.72
N TYR A 4 6.33 -24.51 2.46
CA TYR A 4 7.65 -24.25 1.90
C TYR A 4 7.63 -23.02 1.00
N SER A 5 8.73 -22.30 0.95
CA SER A 5 8.98 -21.24 -0.02
C SER A 5 10.13 -21.64 -0.94
N ALA A 6 10.07 -21.23 -2.18
CA ALA A 6 11.13 -21.46 -3.16
C ALA A 6 11.06 -20.41 -4.26
N GLU A 7 12.23 -19.97 -4.73
CA GLU A 7 12.32 -19.01 -5.85
C GLU A 7 11.83 -19.62 -7.17
N GLU A 8 12.06 -20.93 -7.34
CA GLU A 8 11.65 -21.67 -8.53
C GLU A 8 10.68 -22.80 -8.19
N ARG A 9 10.00 -23.31 -9.20
CA ARG A 9 9.04 -24.41 -9.04
C ARG A 9 9.75 -25.70 -8.69
N VAL A 10 9.57 -26.19 -7.45
CA VAL A 10 10.13 -27.44 -6.94
C VAL A 10 9.28 -28.64 -7.34
N ASN A 11 9.93 -29.71 -7.82
CA ASN A 11 9.27 -30.96 -8.12
C ASN A 11 9.30 -31.90 -6.91
N LEU A 12 8.22 -31.94 -6.16
CA LEU A 12 8.10 -32.74 -4.93
C LEU A 12 7.61 -34.19 -5.15
N ARG A 13 7.35 -34.60 -6.43
CA ARG A 13 6.72 -35.91 -6.70
C ARG A 13 7.52 -37.10 -6.17
N ARG A 14 8.84 -37.03 -6.17
CA ARG A 14 9.71 -38.09 -5.65
C ARG A 14 9.93 -37.95 -4.15
N PHE A 15 10.10 -36.76 -3.67
CA PHE A 15 10.39 -36.44 -2.27
C PHE A 15 9.19 -36.70 -1.33
N ALA A 16 7.97 -36.34 -1.75
CA ALA A 16 6.78 -36.46 -0.92
C ALA A 16 6.50 -37.88 -0.43
N PRO A 17 6.56 -38.95 -1.28
CA PRO A 17 6.37 -40.32 -0.83
C PRO A 17 7.48 -40.84 0.08
N GLU A 18 8.73 -40.44 -0.17
CA GLU A 18 9.87 -40.82 0.68
C GLU A 18 9.73 -40.24 2.09
N LEU A 19 9.40 -38.95 2.17
CA LEU A 19 9.18 -38.28 3.44
C LEU A 19 7.97 -38.82 4.19
N ALA A 20 6.87 -39.11 3.50
CA ALA A 20 5.67 -39.73 4.08
C ALA A 20 5.97 -41.10 4.69
N ARG A 21 6.81 -41.90 4.01
CA ARG A 21 7.27 -43.19 4.50
C ARG A 21 8.17 -43.07 5.73
N ALA A 22 9.11 -42.14 5.69
CA ALA A 22 10.04 -41.89 6.79
C ALA A 22 9.32 -41.43 8.07
N LEU A 23 8.30 -40.59 7.93
CA LEU A 23 7.54 -40.03 9.05
C LEU A 23 6.32 -40.89 9.45
N GLY A 24 5.98 -41.90 8.67
CA GLY A 24 4.79 -42.74 8.91
C GLY A 24 3.47 -41.96 8.86
N ALA A 25 3.43 -40.84 8.15
CA ALA A 25 2.30 -39.93 8.12
C ALA A 25 1.99 -39.43 6.71
N ARG A 26 0.72 -39.10 6.46
CA ARG A 26 0.31 -38.39 5.23
C ARG A 26 0.84 -36.99 5.25
N ILE A 27 1.54 -36.60 4.21
CA ILE A 27 2.13 -35.28 4.07
C ILE A 27 1.45 -34.52 2.94
N GLU A 28 1.14 -33.27 3.23
CA GLU A 28 0.67 -32.29 2.27
C GLU A 28 1.68 -31.13 2.22
N PHE A 29 2.08 -30.75 1.01
CA PHE A 29 2.98 -29.63 0.78
C PHE A 29 2.18 -28.44 0.25
N VAL A 30 2.36 -27.28 0.91
CA VAL A 30 1.76 -26.01 0.51
C VAL A 30 2.88 -25.06 0.12
N ALA A 31 2.88 -24.63 -1.15
CA ALA A 31 3.82 -23.64 -1.62
C ALA A 31 3.36 -22.24 -1.19
N GLU A 32 4.21 -21.54 -0.46
CA GLU A 32 3.92 -20.21 0.03
C GLU A 32 4.57 -19.14 -0.88
N GLY A 33 3.88 -18.04 -1.03
CA GLY A 33 4.43 -16.89 -1.73
C GLY A 33 5.27 -16.01 -0.80
N PRO A 34 5.98 -15.01 -1.35
CA PRO A 34 6.89 -14.17 -0.56
C PRO A 34 6.24 -13.41 0.59
N ARG A 35 4.93 -13.09 0.50
CA ARG A 35 4.21 -12.42 1.58
C ARG A 35 3.86 -13.39 2.71
N GLU A 36 3.44 -14.57 2.37
CA GLU A 36 3.14 -15.65 3.30
C GLU A 36 4.42 -16.07 4.04
N GLU A 37 5.54 -16.19 3.35
CA GLU A 37 6.85 -16.41 3.95
C GLU A 37 7.21 -15.30 4.95
N ALA A 38 7.11 -14.03 4.54
CA ALA A 38 7.34 -12.89 5.41
C ALA A 38 6.40 -12.86 6.63
N GLN A 39 5.17 -13.36 6.47
CA GLN A 39 4.19 -13.50 7.55
C GLN A 39 4.65 -14.52 8.60
N TYR A 40 5.15 -15.69 8.17
CA TYR A 40 5.64 -16.73 9.08
C TYR A 40 6.95 -16.36 9.79
N LEU A 41 7.87 -15.74 9.08
CA LEU A 41 9.16 -15.35 9.63
C LEU A 41 9.07 -14.15 10.59
N GLY A 42 8.04 -13.32 10.42
CA GLY A 42 7.94 -12.04 11.12
C GLY A 42 9.02 -11.07 10.62
N THR A 43 8.61 -9.92 10.12
CA THR A 43 9.53 -8.93 9.56
C THR A 43 9.13 -7.54 10.02
N LEU A 44 10.06 -6.57 9.93
CA LEU A 44 9.76 -5.16 10.18
C LEU A 44 9.39 -4.46 8.87
N GLY A 45 8.31 -3.72 8.89
CA GLY A 45 7.91 -2.87 7.78
C GLY A 45 8.80 -1.63 7.65
N ALA A 46 8.71 -0.93 6.52
CA ALA A 46 9.39 0.36 6.31
C ALA A 46 8.99 1.44 7.32
N CYS A 47 7.87 1.28 8.02
CA CYS A 47 7.40 2.13 9.11
C CYS A 47 8.06 1.83 10.46
N GLY A 48 8.92 0.81 10.56
CA GLY A 48 9.58 0.38 11.81
C GLY A 48 8.70 -0.48 12.73
N MET A 49 7.45 -0.76 12.34
CA MET A 49 6.55 -1.66 13.06
C MET A 49 6.64 -3.07 12.50
N GLU A 50 6.22 -4.06 13.27
CA GLU A 50 6.05 -5.42 12.75
C GLU A 50 5.15 -5.42 11.51
N SER A 51 5.42 -6.34 10.60
CA SER A 51 4.67 -6.40 9.34
C SER A 51 3.17 -6.62 9.59
N CYS A 52 2.33 -5.85 8.90
CA CYS A 52 0.87 -5.92 9.08
C CYS A 52 0.33 -7.33 8.83
N CYS A 53 0.92 -8.08 7.89
CA CYS A 53 0.48 -9.44 7.57
C CYS A 53 0.82 -10.46 8.67
N SER A 54 1.87 -10.26 9.46
CA SER A 54 2.21 -11.16 10.58
C SER A 54 1.42 -10.84 11.86
N THR A 55 0.85 -9.65 11.97
CA THR A 55 0.17 -9.21 13.19
C THR A 55 -1.36 -9.25 13.06
N TRP A 56 -1.95 -8.30 12.35
CA TRP A 56 -3.41 -8.08 12.37
C TRP A 56 -4.09 -8.12 11.00
N LEU A 57 -3.36 -7.87 9.90
CA LEU A 57 -3.93 -7.78 8.55
C LEU A 57 -3.86 -9.13 7.84
N GLN A 58 -4.84 -9.99 8.08
CA GLN A 58 -4.95 -11.27 7.38
C GLN A 58 -5.74 -11.12 6.09
N GLY A 59 -5.46 -11.98 5.11
CA GLY A 59 -6.22 -12.05 3.86
C GLY A 59 -6.10 -10.80 2.99
N VAL A 60 -4.88 -10.29 2.80
CA VAL A 60 -4.61 -9.07 2.02
C VAL A 60 -5.04 -9.25 0.57
N ALA A 61 -5.98 -8.42 0.12
CA ALA A 61 -6.37 -8.34 -1.29
C ALA A 61 -5.20 -7.91 -2.18
N GLN A 62 -5.32 -8.14 -3.48
CA GLN A 62 -4.31 -7.75 -4.45
C GLN A 62 -4.09 -6.22 -4.42
N VAL A 63 -2.85 -5.82 -4.16
CA VAL A 63 -2.45 -4.40 -4.12
C VAL A 63 -2.06 -3.95 -5.52
N SER A 64 -2.58 -2.83 -5.97
CA SER A 64 -2.21 -2.22 -7.25
C SER A 64 -1.46 -0.91 -7.06
N ILE A 65 -0.61 -0.57 -8.02
CA ILE A 65 0.15 0.70 -8.01
C ILE A 65 -0.75 1.94 -8.07
N LYS A 66 -2.00 1.77 -8.52
CA LYS A 66 -3.02 2.82 -8.51
C LYS A 66 -3.29 3.32 -7.11
N LEU A 67 -3.31 2.43 -6.11
CA LEU A 67 -3.53 2.80 -4.70
C LEU A 67 -2.45 3.75 -4.19
N ALA A 68 -1.18 3.49 -4.53
CA ALA A 68 -0.08 4.39 -4.18
C ALA A 68 -0.22 5.77 -4.84
N ARG A 69 -0.69 5.82 -6.09
CA ARG A 69 -0.96 7.06 -6.81
C ARG A 69 -2.10 7.86 -6.18
N ASP A 70 -3.20 7.19 -5.83
CA ASP A 70 -4.35 7.82 -5.20
C ASP A 70 -3.98 8.39 -3.81
N GLN A 71 -3.07 7.72 -3.10
CA GLN A 71 -2.49 8.16 -1.83
C GLN A 71 -1.32 9.15 -1.99
N GLN A 72 -1.02 9.56 -3.22
CA GLN A 72 0.01 10.54 -3.57
C GLN A 72 1.42 10.16 -3.10
N LEU A 73 1.70 8.88 -2.99
CA LEU A 73 3.04 8.39 -2.67
C LEU A 73 3.96 8.46 -3.89
N PRO A 74 5.26 8.69 -3.68
CA PRO A 74 6.23 8.58 -4.76
C PRO A 74 6.24 7.15 -5.30
N LEU A 75 6.14 6.99 -6.63
CA LEU A 75 6.09 5.67 -7.28
C LEU A 75 7.47 5.00 -7.38
N ASN A 76 8.36 5.28 -6.43
CA ASN A 76 9.63 4.58 -6.30
C ASN A 76 9.38 3.19 -5.68
N PRO A 77 9.76 2.09 -6.32
CA PRO A 77 9.58 0.74 -5.81
C PRO A 77 10.05 0.57 -4.36
N GLU A 78 11.19 1.14 -3.98
CA GLU A 78 11.72 1.10 -2.62
C GLU A 78 10.79 1.72 -1.56
N LYS A 79 9.99 2.72 -1.96
CA LYS A 79 9.08 3.44 -1.05
C LYS A 79 7.69 2.81 -0.94
N ILE A 80 7.31 2.00 -1.93
CA ILE A 80 5.96 1.40 -2.00
C ILE A 80 5.97 -0.12 -1.91
N SER A 81 7.16 -0.74 -1.69
CA SER A 81 7.29 -2.18 -1.47
C SER A 81 7.57 -2.50 0.00
N GLY A 82 7.02 -3.60 0.45
CA GLY A 82 7.27 -4.15 1.78
C GLY A 82 8.49 -5.09 1.81
N PRO A 83 8.85 -5.62 2.99
CA PRO A 83 9.96 -6.55 3.14
C PRO A 83 9.76 -7.86 2.34
N CYS A 84 8.52 -8.22 2.02
CA CYS A 84 8.19 -9.35 1.14
C CYS A 84 8.42 -9.08 -0.35
N GLY A 85 8.96 -7.93 -0.75
CA GLY A 85 9.17 -7.54 -2.15
C GLY A 85 7.90 -7.17 -2.92
N ARG A 86 6.70 -7.35 -2.34
CA ARG A 86 5.42 -6.94 -2.94
C ARG A 86 5.02 -5.55 -2.48
N LEU A 87 4.06 -4.93 -3.19
CA LEU A 87 3.51 -3.63 -2.79
C LEU A 87 2.97 -3.67 -1.36
N LEU A 88 3.11 -2.56 -0.64
CA LEU A 88 2.67 -2.39 0.75
C LEU A 88 1.18 -2.72 0.91
N CYS A 89 0.87 -3.65 1.80
CA CYS A 89 -0.51 -4.05 2.09
C CYS A 89 -1.33 -2.96 2.79
N CYS A 90 -0.69 -2.06 3.54
CA CYS A 90 -1.34 -0.90 4.15
C CYS A 90 -1.99 0.02 3.11
N LEU A 91 -1.48 0.07 1.87
CA LEU A 91 -2.11 0.84 0.79
C LEU A 91 -3.56 0.42 0.55
N THR A 92 -3.83 -0.88 0.54
CA THR A 92 -5.19 -1.40 0.36
C THR A 92 -6.05 -1.12 1.59
N TYR A 93 -5.50 -1.27 2.77
CA TYR A 93 -6.20 -1.04 4.03
C TYR A 93 -6.63 0.42 4.19
N GLU A 94 -5.72 1.35 3.90
CA GLU A 94 -5.97 2.78 4.07
C GLU A 94 -6.78 3.41 2.92
N HIS A 95 -6.83 2.76 1.76
CA HIS A 95 -7.44 3.31 0.54
C HIS A 95 -8.88 3.84 0.71
N PRO A 96 -9.80 3.14 1.39
CA PRO A 96 -11.16 3.66 1.61
C PRO A 96 -11.18 5.02 2.30
N VAL A 97 -10.35 5.20 3.33
CA VAL A 97 -10.23 6.48 4.05
C VAL A 97 -9.73 7.59 3.12
N TYR A 98 -8.69 7.30 2.32
CA TYR A 98 -8.21 8.27 1.32
C TYR A 98 -9.26 8.62 0.28
N GLN A 99 -10.06 7.66 -0.16
CA GLN A 99 -11.16 7.92 -1.09
C GLN A 99 -12.24 8.85 -0.50
N GLU A 100 -12.58 8.68 0.76
CA GLU A 100 -13.53 9.55 1.46
C GLU A 100 -12.98 10.98 1.57
N LEU A 101 -11.76 11.12 2.06
CA LEU A 101 -11.11 12.42 2.22
C LEU A 101 -10.94 13.15 0.88
N LEU A 102 -10.62 12.43 -0.19
CA LEU A 102 -10.47 13.02 -1.52
C LEU A 102 -11.78 13.50 -2.13
N LYS A 103 -12.94 12.97 -1.73
CA LYS A 103 -14.25 13.47 -2.19
C LYS A 103 -14.55 14.88 -1.70
N GLU A 104 -14.02 15.24 -0.54
CA GLU A 104 -14.21 16.55 0.08
C GLU A 104 -13.25 17.63 -0.45
N LEU A 105 -12.31 17.24 -1.30
CA LEU A 105 -11.26 18.12 -1.81
C LEU A 105 -11.39 18.34 -3.32
N PRO A 106 -11.03 19.51 -3.83
CA PRO A 106 -11.06 19.78 -5.26
C PRO A 106 -10.05 18.91 -6.01
N LYS A 107 -10.40 18.54 -7.24
CA LYS A 107 -9.50 17.75 -8.09
C LYS A 107 -8.25 18.52 -8.48
N LYS A 108 -7.15 17.81 -8.65
CA LYS A 108 -5.91 18.39 -9.21
C LYS A 108 -6.22 19.09 -10.55
N ASN A 109 -5.60 20.23 -10.75
CA ASN A 109 -5.80 21.12 -11.89
C ASN A 109 -7.16 21.87 -11.93
N ALA A 110 -8.04 21.71 -10.97
CA ALA A 110 -9.24 22.54 -10.85
C ALA A 110 -8.82 24.00 -10.51
N ARG A 111 -9.59 24.96 -10.99
CA ARG A 111 -9.48 26.35 -10.59
C ARG A 111 -10.42 26.60 -9.43
N VAL A 112 -9.90 27.05 -8.31
CA VAL A 112 -10.67 27.34 -7.10
C VAL A 112 -10.24 28.69 -6.52
N CYS A 113 -11.17 29.33 -5.81
CA CYS A 113 -10.93 30.58 -5.11
C CYS A 113 -11.00 30.35 -3.61
N THR A 114 -10.25 31.12 -2.87
CA THR A 114 -10.35 31.20 -1.41
C THR A 114 -11.45 32.19 -1.01
N LYS A 115 -11.96 32.08 0.20
CA LYS A 115 -12.89 33.07 0.80
C LYS A 115 -12.31 34.48 0.84
N ALA A 116 -10.98 34.60 0.83
CA ALA A 116 -10.27 35.87 0.75
C ALA A 116 -10.21 36.46 -0.69
N GLY A 117 -10.81 35.78 -1.69
CA GLY A 117 -10.84 36.24 -3.08
C GLY A 117 -9.60 35.89 -3.90
N LEU A 118 -8.65 35.13 -3.38
CA LEU A 118 -7.49 34.65 -4.10
C LEU A 118 -7.85 33.42 -4.92
N CYS A 119 -7.71 33.50 -6.24
CA CYS A 119 -8.00 32.39 -7.14
C CYS A 119 -6.71 31.76 -7.68
N GLY A 120 -6.68 30.46 -7.79
CA GLY A 120 -5.53 29.73 -8.31
C GLY A 120 -5.89 28.35 -8.84
N LYS A 121 -4.90 27.68 -9.41
CA LYS A 121 -5.03 26.32 -9.90
C LYS A 121 -4.49 25.35 -8.85
N VAL A 122 -5.25 24.30 -8.55
CA VAL A 122 -4.85 23.24 -7.62
C VAL A 122 -3.65 22.47 -8.19
N GLN A 123 -2.51 22.57 -7.53
CA GLN A 123 -1.29 21.86 -7.91
C GLN A 123 -1.17 20.53 -7.17
N LYS A 124 -1.42 20.56 -5.87
CA LYS A 124 -1.34 19.39 -5.00
C LYS A 124 -2.49 19.41 -3.99
N VAL A 125 -2.92 18.22 -3.60
CA VAL A 125 -3.95 18.03 -2.59
C VAL A 125 -3.38 17.15 -1.48
N ASN A 126 -3.57 17.51 -0.23
CA ASN A 126 -3.17 16.68 0.90
C ASN A 126 -4.43 16.21 1.65
N PRO A 127 -4.89 15.00 1.39
CA PRO A 127 -6.14 14.52 2.00
C PRO A 127 -6.04 14.37 3.51
N LEU A 128 -4.89 13.96 4.04
CA LEU A 128 -4.72 13.75 5.49
C LEU A 128 -4.71 15.06 6.29
N LYS A 129 -4.16 16.13 5.71
CA LYS A 129 -4.17 17.47 6.32
C LYS A 129 -5.44 18.24 6.00
N GLY A 130 -6.21 17.81 4.99
CA GLY A 130 -7.35 18.57 4.47
C GLY A 130 -6.92 19.89 3.81
N THR A 131 -5.71 19.94 3.23
CA THR A 131 -5.15 21.15 2.62
C THR A 131 -4.97 21.01 1.12
N VAL A 132 -4.98 22.14 0.43
CA VAL A 132 -4.81 22.25 -1.02
C VAL A 132 -3.72 23.26 -1.30
N GLU A 133 -2.77 22.90 -2.14
CA GLU A 133 -1.74 23.81 -2.66
C GLU A 133 -2.25 24.48 -3.94
N LEU A 134 -2.49 25.78 -3.87
CA LEU A 134 -2.92 26.61 -4.98
C LEU A 134 -1.73 27.29 -5.63
N HIS A 135 -1.64 27.20 -6.94
CA HIS A 135 -0.72 28.00 -7.73
C HIS A 135 -1.46 29.23 -8.22
N LEU A 136 -1.11 30.38 -7.64
CA LEU A 136 -1.69 31.69 -7.97
C LEU A 136 -1.13 32.21 -9.29
N GLU A 137 -1.84 33.15 -9.92
CA GLU A 137 -1.40 33.82 -11.17
C GLU A 137 -0.09 34.58 -11.00
N ASP A 138 0.25 35.00 -9.79
CA ASP A 138 1.50 35.66 -9.41
C ASP A 138 2.71 34.71 -9.33
N GLY A 139 2.54 33.43 -9.65
CA GLY A 139 3.58 32.40 -9.56
C GLY A 139 3.85 31.88 -8.14
N LYS A 140 3.11 32.36 -7.13
CA LYS A 140 3.26 31.93 -5.75
C LYS A 140 2.41 30.66 -5.49
N ALA A 141 2.96 29.74 -4.69
CA ALA A 141 2.23 28.61 -4.15
C ALA A 141 1.70 28.96 -2.76
N LEU A 142 0.41 28.72 -2.53
CA LEU A 142 -0.27 28.95 -1.25
C LEU A 142 -0.93 27.67 -0.79
N GLU A 143 -0.61 27.19 0.42
CA GLU A 143 -1.31 26.08 1.05
C GLU A 143 -2.54 26.61 1.81
N VAL A 144 -3.70 26.11 1.46
CA VAL A 144 -4.99 26.57 1.97
C VAL A 144 -5.77 25.38 2.53
N PRO A 145 -6.32 25.45 3.76
CA PRO A 145 -7.22 24.43 4.28
C PRO A 145 -8.53 24.40 3.47
N LYS A 146 -9.16 23.24 3.41
CA LYS A 146 -10.44 23.06 2.68
C LYS A 146 -11.53 24.03 3.14
N GLU A 147 -11.51 24.42 4.42
CA GLU A 147 -12.50 25.29 5.05
C GLU A 147 -12.44 26.73 4.49
N ASP A 148 -11.31 27.15 3.99
CA ASP A 148 -11.09 28.48 3.41
C ASP A 148 -11.32 28.53 1.89
N LEU A 149 -11.69 27.42 1.28
CA LEU A 149 -12.12 27.38 -0.12
C LEU A 149 -13.59 27.86 -0.24
N ALA A 150 -13.86 28.57 -1.33
CA ALA A 150 -15.18 29.10 -1.62
C ALA A 150 -15.96 28.17 -2.55
#